data_8c3d15004e97b5b51b37c659f3560de0
#
_entry.id   8c3d15004e97b5b51b37c659f3560de0
#
_cell.length_a   1.000
_cell.length_b   1.000
_cell.length_c   1.000
_cell.angle_alpha   90.00
_cell.angle_beta   90.00
_cell.angle_gamma   90.00
#
_symmetry.space_group_name_H-M   'P 1'
#
loop_
_entity.id
_entity.type
_entity.pdbx_description
1 polymer ?
#
loop_
_entity_poly.entity_id
_entity_poly.type
_entity_poly.pdbx_seq_one_letter_code
_entity_poly.pdbx_strand_id
1 'polypeptide(L)'
;MMSLDSRTLLGPVVLILLAGTLSGCFSSGAFLAGNVTDVQLTEDNYEIVATDMHGSATAGYLLGVSGGFGPSTTAVAVARVSGDGQLYQAALDNLWAQVRDQYGAVEGENLALVNVRYDVSALNLILYTQPTVTVRADVVEFTE
;
A
#
# COMPACT_ATOMS: atom_id res chain seq x y z
N MET A 1 -45.80 -35.67 12.44
CA MET A 1 -44.69 -35.47 11.52
C MET A 1 -44.87 -34.11 10.88
N MET A 2 -44.18 -33.08 11.40
CA MET A 2 -44.20 -31.72 10.81
C MET A 2 -43.29 -31.73 9.59
N SER A 3 -43.84 -31.60 8.40
CA SER A 3 -43.07 -31.38 7.18
C SER A 3 -42.53 -29.93 7.26
N LEU A 4 -41.24 -29.78 7.54
CA LEU A 4 -40.57 -28.51 7.40
C LEU A 4 -40.57 -28.12 5.90
N ASP A 5 -41.34 -27.08 5.59
CA ASP A 5 -41.43 -26.55 4.25
C ASP A 5 -40.07 -25.96 3.85
N SER A 6 -39.45 -26.52 2.81
CA SER A 6 -38.10 -26.09 2.37
C SER A 6 -37.99 -24.61 1.98
N ARG A 7 -39.15 -24.00 1.69
CA ARG A 7 -39.24 -22.55 1.38
C ARG A 7 -39.06 -21.65 2.59
N THR A 8 -39.44 -22.15 3.79
CA THR A 8 -39.25 -21.37 5.05
C THR A 8 -37.80 -21.38 5.55
N LEU A 9 -37.02 -22.38 5.15
CA LEU A 9 -35.60 -22.47 5.52
C LEU A 9 -34.66 -21.71 4.57
N LEU A 10 -35.07 -21.45 3.33
CA LEU A 10 -34.25 -20.76 2.34
C LEU A 10 -33.97 -19.28 2.76
N GLY A 11 -34.97 -18.61 3.33
CA GLY A 11 -34.84 -17.21 3.76
C GLY A 11 -33.76 -16.96 4.81
N PRO A 12 -33.78 -17.66 5.97
CA PRO A 12 -32.75 -17.49 6.99
C PRO A 12 -31.36 -17.97 6.53
N VAL A 13 -31.26 -19.00 5.69
CA VAL A 13 -29.95 -19.46 5.15
C VAL A 13 -29.34 -18.41 4.22
N VAL A 14 -30.12 -17.79 3.35
CA VAL A 14 -29.68 -16.69 2.49
C VAL A 14 -29.28 -15.48 3.32
N LEU A 15 -30.02 -15.15 4.39
CA LEU A 15 -29.71 -14.03 5.27
C LEU A 15 -28.40 -14.26 6.05
N ILE A 16 -28.15 -15.48 6.52
CA ILE A 16 -26.90 -15.85 7.21
C ILE A 16 -25.72 -15.83 6.24
N LEU A 17 -25.87 -16.30 5.02
CA LEU A 17 -24.85 -16.21 3.99
C LEU A 17 -24.54 -14.74 3.62
N LEU A 18 -25.56 -13.88 3.49
CA LEU A 18 -25.37 -12.45 3.22
C LEU A 18 -24.70 -11.73 4.40
N ALA A 19 -25.08 -12.04 5.63
CA ALA A 19 -24.46 -11.49 6.83
C ALA A 19 -22.99 -11.96 6.98
N GLY A 20 -22.68 -13.20 6.63
CA GLY A 20 -21.32 -13.74 6.62
C GLY A 20 -20.40 -13.08 5.58
N THR A 21 -20.95 -12.63 4.47
CA THR A 21 -20.18 -11.94 3.43
C THR A 21 -19.88 -10.46 3.77
N LEU A 22 -20.72 -9.83 4.60
CA LEU A 22 -20.52 -8.45 5.05
C LEU A 22 -19.49 -8.31 6.17
N SER A 23 -19.15 -9.37 6.88
CA SER A 23 -18.11 -9.37 7.91
C SER A 23 -16.68 -9.48 7.37
N GLY A 24 -16.50 -9.59 6.04
CA GLY A 24 -15.21 -9.71 5.36
C GLY A 24 -14.44 -8.40 5.16
N CYS A 25 -14.89 -7.27 5.71
CA CYS A 25 -14.13 -6.02 5.68
C CYS A 25 -13.02 -6.06 6.75
N PHE A 26 -12.10 -7.00 6.65
CA PHE A 26 -10.91 -7.03 7.49
C PHE A 26 -9.76 -6.38 6.74
N SER A 27 -9.58 -5.08 6.92
CA SER A 27 -8.29 -4.43 6.72
C SER A 27 -7.41 -4.87 7.89
N SER A 28 -6.79 -6.02 7.79
CA SER A 28 -5.62 -6.26 8.60
C SER A 28 -4.55 -5.33 8.03
N GLY A 29 -4.12 -4.33 8.78
CA GLY A 29 -2.85 -3.68 8.58
C GLY A 29 -1.76 -4.75 8.74
N ALA A 30 -1.69 -5.67 7.79
CA ALA A 30 -0.72 -6.73 7.80
C ALA A 30 0.60 -6.11 7.42
N PHE A 31 1.40 -5.99 8.40
CA PHE A 31 2.74 -5.48 8.46
C PHE A 31 3.69 -6.28 7.56
N LEU A 32 3.82 -5.85 6.34
CA LEU A 32 4.99 -6.13 5.55
C LEU A 32 5.81 -4.84 5.46
N ALA A 33 6.30 -4.37 6.60
CA ALA A 33 7.30 -3.34 6.64
C ALA A 33 8.65 -3.99 6.35
N GLY A 34 9.27 -3.61 5.25
CA GLY A 34 10.61 -4.05 4.89
C GLY A 34 11.54 -2.86 4.75
N ASN A 35 12.78 -3.00 5.26
CA ASN A 35 13.86 -2.09 4.89
C ASN A 35 14.36 -2.48 3.50
N VAL A 36 14.35 -1.52 2.58
CA VAL A 36 14.88 -1.70 1.22
C VAL A 36 16.36 -1.34 1.18
N THR A 37 16.77 -0.38 2.02
CA THR A 37 18.17 0.07 2.10
C THR A 37 18.62 0.11 3.54
N ASP A 38 19.81 -0.43 3.77
CA ASP A 38 20.61 -0.23 5.00
C ASP A 38 21.91 0.45 4.58
N VAL A 39 21.87 1.78 4.55
CA VAL A 39 23.04 2.59 4.18
C VAL A 39 23.76 2.96 5.45
N GLN A 40 25.00 2.46 5.61
CA GLN A 40 25.90 2.92 6.66
C GLN A 40 26.63 4.16 6.14
N LEU A 41 26.25 5.32 6.67
CA LEU A 41 26.96 6.57 6.43
C LEU A 41 28.18 6.60 7.36
N THR A 42 29.37 6.43 6.80
CA THR A 42 30.63 6.26 7.54
C THR A 42 31.47 7.53 7.62
N GLU A 43 31.15 8.53 6.80
CA GLU A 43 31.89 9.80 6.74
C GLU A 43 30.93 10.95 7.10
N ASP A 44 31.48 12.01 7.75
CA ASP A 44 30.71 13.18 8.17
C ASP A 44 30.46 14.19 7.01
N ASN A 45 30.30 13.68 5.78
CA ASN A 45 30.10 14.48 4.56
C ASN A 45 28.64 14.55 4.12
N TYR A 46 27.72 14.45 5.05
CA TYR A 46 26.30 14.56 4.76
C TYR A 46 25.55 15.34 5.84
N GLU A 47 24.43 15.93 5.45
CA GLU A 47 23.47 16.55 6.36
C GLU A 47 22.10 15.88 6.19
N ILE A 48 21.40 15.65 7.30
CA ILE A 48 20.02 15.14 7.25
C ILE A 48 19.10 16.33 6.99
N VAL A 49 18.56 16.40 5.78
CA VAL A 49 17.68 17.50 5.35
C VAL A 49 16.25 17.26 5.84
N ALA A 50 15.78 16.02 5.79
CA ALA A 50 14.43 15.66 6.21
C ALA A 50 14.37 14.25 6.79
N THR A 51 13.49 14.04 7.75
CA THR A 51 13.23 12.73 8.34
C THR A 51 11.76 12.34 8.17
N ASP A 52 11.49 11.02 8.04
CA ASP A 52 10.15 10.42 7.94
C ASP A 52 9.29 11.00 6.79
N MET A 53 9.94 11.34 5.68
CA MET A 53 9.23 11.70 4.45
C MET A 53 8.47 10.47 3.93
N HIS A 54 7.27 10.68 3.41
CA HIS A 54 6.45 9.57 2.95
C HIS A 54 5.66 9.88 1.68
N GLY A 55 5.47 8.86 0.88
CA GLY A 55 4.60 8.91 -0.29
C GLY A 55 3.76 7.64 -0.37
N SER A 56 2.54 7.77 -0.82
CA SER A 56 1.60 6.65 -0.93
C SER A 56 1.03 6.56 -2.33
N ALA A 57 0.79 5.34 -2.79
CA ALA A 57 0.08 5.08 -4.04
C ALA A 57 -0.94 3.95 -3.85
N THR A 58 -2.05 4.06 -4.55
CA THR A 58 -3.18 3.15 -4.44
C THR A 58 -3.70 2.79 -5.83
N ALA A 59 -4.07 1.53 -6.02
CA ALA A 59 -4.76 1.09 -7.24
C ALA A 59 -6.05 0.33 -6.89
N GLY A 60 -7.07 0.50 -7.70
CA GLY A 60 -8.35 -0.19 -7.55
C GLY A 60 -8.57 -1.23 -8.64
N TYR A 61 -9.04 -2.41 -8.25
CA TYR A 61 -9.30 -3.54 -9.14
C TYR A 61 -10.69 -4.11 -8.90
N LEU A 62 -11.35 -4.53 -9.97
CA LEU A 62 -12.63 -5.26 -9.93
C LEU A 62 -12.40 -6.75 -10.01
N LEU A 63 -13.21 -7.50 -9.25
CA LEU A 63 -13.23 -8.98 -9.24
C LEU A 63 -11.82 -9.55 -9.03
N GLY A 64 -11.15 -9.11 -7.96
CA GLY A 64 -9.78 -9.51 -7.70
C GLY A 64 -9.47 -9.69 -6.23
N VAL A 65 -8.32 -10.29 -6.00
CA VAL A 65 -7.67 -10.39 -4.69
C VAL A 65 -6.29 -9.80 -4.82
N SER A 66 -5.92 -8.94 -3.90
CA SER A 66 -4.57 -8.39 -3.81
C SER A 66 -3.86 -8.86 -2.55
N GLY A 67 -2.55 -9.01 -2.67
CA GLY A 67 -1.66 -9.32 -1.56
C GLY A 67 -0.29 -8.72 -1.81
N GLY A 68 0.49 -8.51 -0.75
CA GLY A 68 1.85 -8.02 -0.83
C GLY A 68 2.85 -9.10 -0.46
N PHE A 69 3.91 -9.23 -1.25
CA PHE A 69 5.09 -10.02 -0.94
C PHE A 69 6.32 -9.15 -1.13
N GLY A 70 6.87 -8.64 -0.03
CA GLY A 70 7.97 -7.68 -0.11
C GLY A 70 7.52 -6.33 -0.70
N PRO A 71 8.38 -5.60 -1.43
CA PRO A 71 8.06 -4.31 -2.05
C PRO A 71 7.08 -4.42 -3.22
N SER A 72 6.71 -5.64 -3.61
CA SER A 72 5.81 -5.90 -4.72
C SER A 72 4.40 -6.19 -4.22
N THR A 73 3.42 -5.52 -4.80
CA THR A 73 2.01 -5.90 -4.66
C THR A 73 1.58 -6.70 -5.86
N THR A 74 0.95 -7.83 -5.62
CA THR A 74 0.36 -8.64 -6.69
C THR A 74 -1.15 -8.59 -6.55
N ALA A 75 -1.83 -8.20 -7.61
CA ALA A 75 -3.27 -8.30 -7.72
C ALA A 75 -3.63 -9.25 -8.86
N VAL A 76 -4.44 -10.24 -8.54
CA VAL A 76 -5.09 -11.08 -9.55
C VAL A 76 -6.51 -10.56 -9.68
N ALA A 77 -6.80 -9.88 -10.77
CA ALA A 77 -8.08 -9.22 -10.98
C ALA A 77 -8.49 -9.25 -12.45
N VAL A 78 -9.78 -9.10 -12.70
CA VAL A 78 -10.31 -9.04 -14.07
C VAL A 78 -10.00 -7.71 -14.74
N ALA A 79 -10.10 -6.59 -13.98
CA ALA A 79 -9.82 -5.25 -14.51
C ALA A 79 -9.29 -4.32 -13.44
N ARG A 80 -8.33 -3.46 -13.84
CA ARG A 80 -7.92 -2.30 -13.05
C ARG A 80 -8.83 -1.13 -13.41
N VAL A 81 -9.40 -0.46 -12.43
CA VAL A 81 -10.36 0.65 -12.61
C VAL A 81 -9.79 1.99 -12.17
N SER A 82 -8.72 1.99 -11.36
CA SER A 82 -8.07 3.24 -10.92
C SER A 82 -6.62 2.99 -10.52
N GLY A 83 -5.83 4.08 -10.45
CA GLY A 83 -4.46 4.09 -9.98
C GLY A 83 -3.44 3.50 -10.95
N ASP A 84 -2.17 3.52 -10.54
CA ASP A 84 -1.06 2.95 -11.30
C ASP A 84 -0.88 1.45 -10.98
N GLY A 85 -0.32 0.70 -11.95
CA GLY A 85 0.08 -0.70 -11.74
C GLY A 85 1.42 -0.85 -11.01
N GLN A 86 2.24 0.19 -11.01
CA GLN A 86 3.55 0.22 -10.35
C GLN A 86 3.46 1.03 -9.05
N LEU A 87 2.75 0.50 -8.06
CA LEU A 87 2.44 1.23 -6.82
C LEU A 87 3.67 1.69 -6.05
N TYR A 88 4.73 0.88 -6.02
CA TYR A 88 5.96 1.26 -5.31
C TYR A 88 6.61 2.48 -5.97
N GLN A 89 6.72 2.48 -7.31
CA GLN A 89 7.28 3.60 -8.05
C GLN A 89 6.43 4.87 -7.87
N ALA A 90 5.12 4.75 -8.01
CA ALA A 90 4.20 5.87 -7.81
C ALA A 90 4.25 6.43 -6.38
N ALA A 91 4.41 5.57 -5.37
CA ALA A 91 4.60 6.00 -3.98
C ALA A 91 5.93 6.74 -3.79
N LEU A 92 7.01 6.27 -4.44
CA LEU A 92 8.31 6.92 -4.41
C LEU A 92 8.28 8.30 -5.11
N ASP A 93 7.61 8.39 -6.26
CA ASP A 93 7.43 9.65 -6.99
C ASP A 93 6.64 10.67 -6.15
N ASN A 94 5.62 10.21 -5.42
CA ASN A 94 4.84 11.05 -4.50
C ASN A 94 5.69 11.48 -3.28
N LEU A 95 6.58 10.63 -2.78
CA LEU A 95 7.54 11.02 -1.74
C LEU A 95 8.47 12.12 -2.23
N TRP A 96 9.07 11.97 -3.42
CA TRP A 96 9.90 13.00 -4.02
C TRP A 96 9.13 14.29 -4.33
N ALA A 97 7.85 14.19 -4.70
CA ALA A 97 7.00 15.36 -4.88
C ALA A 97 6.81 16.13 -3.56
N GLN A 98 6.64 15.41 -2.44
CA GLN A 98 6.54 16.02 -1.11
C GLN A 98 7.86 16.69 -0.70
N VAL A 99 9.01 16.07 -0.99
CA VAL A 99 10.33 16.67 -0.71
C VAL A 99 10.49 17.96 -1.50
N ARG A 100 10.15 17.96 -2.81
CA ARG A 100 10.21 19.18 -3.64
C ARG A 100 9.29 20.30 -3.16
N ASP A 101 8.09 19.96 -2.70
CA ASP A 101 7.13 20.93 -2.19
C ASP A 101 7.62 21.61 -0.90
N GLN A 102 8.31 20.85 -0.05
CA GLN A 102 8.75 21.31 1.26
C GLN A 102 10.14 21.99 1.24
N TYR A 103 11.05 21.51 0.40
CA TYR A 103 12.46 21.91 0.40
C TYR A 103 12.92 22.58 -0.91
N GLY A 104 12.09 22.59 -1.95
CA GLY A 104 12.40 23.17 -3.24
C GLY A 104 12.90 22.16 -4.28
N ALA A 105 13.60 22.65 -5.32
CA ALA A 105 14.09 21.81 -6.39
C ALA A 105 15.09 20.78 -5.88
N VAL A 106 14.90 19.52 -6.26
CA VAL A 106 15.77 18.39 -5.90
C VAL A 106 16.66 17.94 -7.05
N GLU A 107 16.35 18.40 -8.27
CA GLU A 107 17.13 18.08 -9.46
C GLU A 107 18.46 18.88 -9.44
N GLY A 108 19.57 18.13 -9.51
CA GLY A 108 20.91 18.71 -9.47
C GLY A 108 21.51 18.88 -8.08
N GLU A 109 20.75 18.61 -7.04
CA GLU A 109 21.24 18.54 -5.67
C GLU A 109 21.79 17.15 -5.35
N ASN A 110 22.77 17.08 -4.45
CA ASN A 110 23.40 15.82 -4.02
C ASN A 110 22.52 15.08 -2.98
N LEU A 111 21.22 14.94 -3.27
CA LEU A 111 20.24 14.34 -2.35
C LEU A 111 20.13 12.84 -2.54
N ALA A 112 20.01 12.12 -1.43
CA ALA A 112 19.72 10.69 -1.45
C ALA A 112 18.66 10.30 -0.41
N LEU A 113 17.94 9.22 -0.69
CA LEU A 113 17.05 8.58 0.27
C LEU A 113 17.81 7.53 1.05
N VAL A 114 17.74 7.61 2.37
CA VAL A 114 18.28 6.61 3.29
C VAL A 114 17.16 6.05 4.16
N ASN A 115 17.38 4.90 4.80
CA ASN A 115 16.38 4.24 5.64
C ASN A 115 15.04 3.99 4.93
N VAL A 116 15.08 3.68 3.64
CA VAL A 116 13.87 3.46 2.85
C VAL A 116 13.11 2.26 3.37
N ARG A 117 11.90 2.49 3.84
CA ARG A 117 10.95 1.50 4.34
C ARG A 117 9.69 1.55 3.50
N TYR A 118 9.00 0.43 3.41
CA TYR A 118 7.70 0.38 2.75
C TYR A 118 6.69 -0.40 3.59
N ASP A 119 5.45 0.04 3.50
CA ASP A 119 4.28 -0.62 4.08
C ASP A 119 3.32 -0.97 2.95
N VAL A 120 2.74 -2.15 3.03
CA VAL A 120 1.71 -2.59 2.09
C VAL A 120 0.44 -2.89 2.87
N SER A 121 -0.65 -2.29 2.46
CA SER A 121 -2.00 -2.59 2.95
C SER A 121 -2.91 -2.93 1.78
N ALA A 122 -3.95 -3.72 2.03
CA ALA A 122 -4.93 -4.05 1.02
C ALA A 122 -6.34 -4.09 1.62
N LEU A 123 -7.25 -3.37 0.99
CA LEU A 123 -8.67 -3.54 1.21
C LEU A 123 -9.20 -4.55 0.19
N ASN A 124 -9.68 -5.69 0.68
CA ASN A 124 -10.25 -6.73 -0.16
C ASN A 124 -11.75 -6.87 0.12
N LEU A 125 -12.56 -6.53 -0.87
CA LEU A 125 -13.99 -6.76 -0.92
C LEU A 125 -14.27 -7.82 -2.00
N ILE A 126 -15.45 -8.45 -1.95
CA ILE A 126 -15.78 -9.55 -2.89
C ILE A 126 -15.66 -9.14 -4.36
N LEU A 127 -16.08 -7.90 -4.68
CA LEU A 127 -16.08 -7.39 -6.06
C LEU A 127 -15.00 -6.34 -6.32
N TYR A 128 -14.30 -5.88 -5.27
CA TYR A 128 -13.34 -4.80 -5.37
C TYR A 128 -12.17 -5.04 -4.43
N THR A 129 -10.97 -4.80 -4.91
CA THR A 129 -9.76 -4.81 -4.08
C THR A 129 -8.93 -3.56 -4.34
N GLN A 130 -8.32 -3.04 -3.27
CA GLN A 130 -7.57 -1.81 -3.29
C GLN A 130 -6.27 -1.95 -2.50
N PRO A 131 -5.17 -2.37 -3.14
CA PRO A 131 -3.86 -2.31 -2.55
C PRO A 131 -3.35 -0.87 -2.45
N THR A 132 -2.64 -0.59 -1.37
CA THR A 132 -1.94 0.67 -1.12
C THR A 132 -0.51 0.36 -0.71
N VAL A 133 0.44 1.03 -1.33
CA VAL A 133 1.85 1.03 -0.94
C VAL A 133 2.18 2.40 -0.38
N THR A 134 2.82 2.42 0.78
CA THR A 134 3.40 3.63 1.39
C THR A 134 4.90 3.43 1.52
N VAL A 135 5.66 4.36 0.99
CA VAL A 135 7.12 4.42 1.15
C VAL A 135 7.46 5.52 2.15
N ARG A 136 8.39 5.24 3.05
CA ARG A 136 8.95 6.20 4.00
C ARG A 136 10.46 6.19 3.88
N ALA A 137 11.07 7.36 3.99
CA ALA A 137 12.53 7.51 3.94
C ALA A 137 12.98 8.78 4.66
N ASP A 138 14.27 8.81 4.99
CA ASP A 138 14.96 10.03 5.39
C ASP A 138 15.72 10.56 4.17
N VAL A 139 15.85 11.89 4.08
CA VAL A 139 16.57 12.57 2.99
C VAL A 139 17.86 13.13 3.54
N VAL A 140 18.95 12.79 2.89
CA VAL A 140 20.28 13.35 3.21
C VAL A 140 20.81 14.09 1.99
N GLU A 141 21.55 15.15 2.27
CA GLU A 141 22.34 15.91 1.29
C GLU A 141 23.82 15.64 1.53
N PHE A 142 24.54 15.27 0.46
CA PHE A 142 26.00 15.11 0.55
C PHE A 142 26.68 16.43 0.29
N THR A 143 27.54 16.81 1.24
CA THR A 143 28.42 17.99 1.12
C THR A 143 29.76 17.58 0.53
N GLU A 144 30.31 18.40 -0.39
CA GLU A 144 31.66 18.18 -0.96
C GLU A 144 32.78 18.43 0.07
#